data_069f9775c5381b20bb76ba1718b33c66
#
_entry.id   069f9775c5381b20bb76ba1718b33c66
#
_cell.length_a   1.000
_cell.length_b   1.000
_cell.length_c   1.000
_cell.angle_alpha   90.00
_cell.angle_beta   90.00
_cell.angle_gamma   90.00
#
_symmetry.space_group_name_H-M   'P 1'
#
loop_
_entity.id
_entity.type
_entity.pdbx_description
1 polymer ?
#
loop_
_entity_poly.entity_id
_entity_poly.type
_entity_poly.pdbx_seq_one_letter_code
_entity_poly.pdbx_strand_id
1 'polypeptide(L)'
;HKQLINNGTMKKSSLYALAAAGLLLAACSDNAPKELVGTISDASMNTLTVKTLERTVTFTTEGADMQQANGLLLGSPVTVEYRGKLTDATPALKVATNPTYYQAVGSWTQPNPIDPVQRQGVELQVEGVARSIGMATLRFSAWELTTQPGHILLLGESEGSGAPAEVRMEGVISAKDGHLTLDLGDGMLLTREEE
;
A
#
# COMPACT_ATOMS: atom_id res chain seq x y z
N HIS A 1 -36.01 -71.82 -34.99
CA HIS A 1 -36.82 -71.24 -36.08
C HIS A 1 -36.55 -69.77 -36.28
N LYS A 2 -35.96 -69.53 -37.47
CA LYS A 2 -36.21 -68.46 -38.44
C LYS A 2 -36.28 -67.01 -37.86
N GLN A 3 -35.26 -66.26 -38.11
CA GLN A 3 -35.08 -65.36 -39.27
C GLN A 3 -36.07 -64.19 -39.27
N LEU A 4 -35.58 -62.98 -39.28
CA LEU A 4 -35.46 -62.20 -40.49
C LEU A 4 -34.69 -60.88 -40.22
N ILE A 5 -33.75 -60.70 -41.09
CA ILE A 5 -32.95 -59.51 -41.34
C ILE A 5 -33.89 -58.40 -41.84
N ASN A 6 -33.66 -57.18 -41.38
CA ASN A 6 -34.02 -56.05 -42.18
C ASN A 6 -32.96 -54.94 -42.07
N ASN A 7 -32.26 -54.79 -43.15
CA ASN A 7 -31.34 -53.70 -43.47
C ASN A 7 -32.13 -52.40 -43.58
N GLY A 8 -31.91 -51.52 -42.67
CA GLY A 8 -32.31 -50.13 -42.81
C GLY A 8 -31.09 -49.25 -43.02
N THR A 9 -30.81 -48.97 -44.25
CA THR A 9 -29.81 -48.05 -44.72
C THR A 9 -30.14 -46.61 -44.15
N MET A 10 -29.49 -46.20 -43.17
CA MET A 10 -29.62 -44.77 -42.70
C MET A 10 -28.54 -43.96 -43.38
N LYS A 11 -28.97 -43.03 -44.17
CA LYS A 11 -28.23 -42.01 -44.86
C LYS A 11 -27.39 -41.21 -43.86
N LYS A 12 -26.10 -41.17 -44.11
CA LYS A 12 -25.20 -40.26 -43.50
C LYS A 12 -25.52 -38.84 -43.96
N SER A 13 -26.26 -38.09 -43.14
CA SER A 13 -26.36 -36.64 -43.30
C SER A 13 -25.15 -36.03 -42.61
N SER A 14 -24.19 -35.66 -43.43
CA SER A 14 -23.03 -34.90 -43.00
C SER A 14 -23.49 -33.46 -42.71
N LEU A 15 -23.75 -33.19 -41.45
CA LEU A 15 -23.90 -31.83 -40.95
C LEU A 15 -22.49 -31.27 -40.62
N TYR A 16 -21.93 -30.58 -41.59
CA TYR A 16 -20.80 -29.70 -41.32
C TYR A 16 -21.32 -28.54 -40.49
N ALA A 17 -21.19 -28.65 -39.16
CA ALA A 17 -21.28 -27.51 -38.30
C ALA A 17 -20.01 -26.68 -38.51
N LEU A 18 -20.13 -25.59 -39.25
CA LEU A 18 -19.16 -24.53 -39.33
C LEU A 18 -19.12 -23.91 -37.94
N ALA A 19 -18.17 -24.35 -37.12
CA ALA A 19 -17.77 -23.61 -35.94
C ALA A 19 -17.02 -22.36 -36.42
N ALA A 20 -17.76 -21.27 -36.61
CA ALA A 20 -17.18 -19.96 -36.70
C ALA A 20 -16.55 -19.66 -35.33
N ALA A 21 -15.27 -20.00 -35.19
CA ALA A 21 -14.44 -19.49 -34.13
C ALA A 21 -14.34 -17.99 -34.36
N GLY A 22 -15.26 -17.26 -33.73
CA GLY A 22 -15.14 -15.83 -33.56
C GLY A 22 -13.87 -15.58 -32.73
N LEU A 23 -12.77 -15.23 -33.39
CA LEU A 23 -11.67 -14.56 -32.77
C LEU A 23 -12.25 -13.23 -32.20
N LEU A 24 -12.58 -13.25 -30.94
CA LEU A 24 -12.67 -12.02 -30.16
C LEU A 24 -11.25 -11.47 -30.12
N LEU A 25 -10.92 -10.69 -31.13
CA LEU A 25 -9.88 -9.70 -31.03
C LEU A 25 -10.35 -8.75 -29.92
N ALA A 26 -9.95 -9.07 -28.68
CA ALA A 26 -9.91 -8.06 -27.65
C ALA A 26 -8.96 -6.99 -28.20
N ALA A 27 -9.53 -6.02 -28.90
CA ALA A 27 -8.86 -4.79 -29.18
C ALA A 27 -8.47 -4.26 -27.79
N CYS A 28 -7.20 -4.40 -27.43
CA CYS A 28 -6.63 -3.64 -26.35
C CYS A 28 -6.81 -2.18 -26.75
N SER A 29 -7.92 -1.61 -26.31
CA SER A 29 -8.18 -0.20 -26.49
C SER A 29 -7.07 0.50 -25.71
N ASP A 30 -6.22 1.26 -26.41
CA ASP A 30 -5.21 2.14 -25.77
C ASP A 30 -5.85 3.12 -24.79
N ASN A 31 -7.17 3.19 -24.76
CA ASN A 31 -7.96 4.06 -23.91
C ASN A 31 -8.57 3.35 -22.69
N ALA A 32 -8.30 2.06 -22.47
CA ALA A 32 -8.71 1.38 -21.25
C ALA A 32 -7.94 1.91 -20.03
N PRO A 33 -8.57 2.05 -18.85
CA PRO A 33 -7.87 2.41 -17.62
C PRO A 33 -6.72 1.45 -17.32
N LYS A 34 -5.59 2.02 -16.93
CA LYS A 34 -4.38 1.31 -16.50
C LYS A 34 -3.99 1.81 -15.13
N GLU A 35 -3.22 1.03 -14.39
CA GLU A 35 -2.70 1.40 -13.09
C GLU A 35 -1.19 1.46 -13.09
N LEU A 36 -0.64 2.47 -12.41
CA LEU A 36 0.76 2.54 -12.02
C LEU A 36 0.84 2.46 -10.50
N VAL A 37 1.61 1.50 -10.03
CA VAL A 37 1.88 1.29 -8.60
C VAL A 37 3.32 1.68 -8.30
N GLY A 38 3.53 2.48 -7.28
CA GLY A 38 4.84 2.93 -6.88
C GLY A 38 4.81 3.65 -5.53
N THR A 39 5.78 4.52 -5.32
CA THR A 39 5.85 5.38 -4.14
C THR A 39 5.88 6.85 -4.54
N ILE A 40 5.34 7.70 -3.68
CA ILE A 40 5.34 9.14 -3.90
C ILE A 40 6.75 9.67 -3.70
N SER A 41 7.33 10.30 -4.72
CA SER A 41 8.64 10.95 -4.64
C SER A 41 8.55 12.48 -4.62
N ASP A 42 7.44 13.04 -5.09
CA ASP A 42 7.14 14.46 -5.01
C ASP A 42 5.64 14.70 -5.20
N ALA A 43 5.12 15.73 -4.58
CA ALA A 43 3.73 16.14 -4.72
C ALA A 43 3.60 17.66 -4.60
N SER A 44 2.77 18.23 -5.47
CA SER A 44 2.39 19.63 -5.42
C SER A 44 0.86 19.76 -5.43
N MET A 45 0.36 20.97 -5.52
CA MET A 45 -1.08 21.22 -5.61
C MET A 45 -1.74 20.51 -6.80
N ASN A 46 -1.06 20.41 -7.93
CA ASN A 46 -1.63 19.91 -9.19
C ASN A 46 -0.83 18.75 -9.80
N THR A 47 0.24 18.29 -9.16
CA THR A 47 1.08 17.22 -9.69
C THR A 47 1.42 16.19 -8.61
N LEU A 48 1.62 14.97 -9.07
CA LEU A 48 2.07 13.84 -8.26
C LEU A 48 3.15 13.09 -9.03
N THR A 49 4.33 12.98 -8.45
CA THR A 49 5.42 12.21 -9.03
C THR A 49 5.54 10.87 -8.31
N VAL A 50 5.45 9.81 -9.09
CA VAL A 50 5.48 8.42 -8.64
C VAL A 50 6.75 7.75 -9.13
N LYS A 51 7.48 7.17 -8.21
CA LYS A 51 8.69 6.38 -8.47
C LYS A 51 8.36 4.89 -8.43
N THR A 52 8.76 4.19 -9.49
CA THR A 52 8.75 2.73 -9.55
C THR A 52 10.17 2.19 -9.62
N LEU A 53 10.36 0.87 -9.68
CA LEU A 53 11.67 0.26 -9.88
C LEU A 53 12.30 0.60 -11.24
N GLU A 54 11.45 0.89 -12.24
CA GLU A 54 11.88 1.09 -13.63
C GLU A 54 11.96 2.56 -14.04
N ARG A 55 11.09 3.39 -13.48
CA ARG A 55 10.93 4.78 -13.93
C ARG A 55 10.33 5.69 -12.86
N THR A 56 10.40 6.98 -13.13
CA THR A 56 9.68 8.02 -12.40
C THR A 56 8.70 8.69 -13.35
N VAL A 57 7.45 8.86 -12.93
CA VAL A 57 6.37 9.42 -13.73
C VAL A 57 5.69 10.54 -12.97
N THR A 58 5.48 11.67 -13.63
CA THR A 58 4.70 12.78 -13.09
C THR A 58 3.31 12.79 -13.70
N PHE A 59 2.31 12.81 -12.85
CA PHE A 59 0.90 12.92 -13.21
C PHE A 59 0.38 14.33 -12.90
N THR A 60 -0.56 14.80 -13.69
CA THR A 60 -1.40 15.93 -13.29
C THR A 60 -2.60 15.40 -12.53
N THR A 61 -2.93 16.04 -11.39
CA THR A 61 -4.01 15.58 -10.49
C THR A 61 -5.28 16.42 -10.60
N GLU A 62 -5.28 17.43 -11.45
CA GLU A 62 -6.48 18.23 -11.72
C GLU A 62 -7.59 17.34 -12.31
N GLY A 63 -8.76 17.35 -11.67
CA GLY A 63 -9.89 16.52 -12.09
C GLY A 63 -9.81 15.04 -11.72
N ALA A 64 -8.74 14.59 -11.04
CA ALA A 64 -8.63 13.22 -10.56
C ALA A 64 -9.56 12.96 -9.37
N ASP A 65 -10.01 11.71 -9.24
CA ASP A 65 -10.66 11.23 -8.01
C ASP A 65 -9.61 11.06 -6.91
N MET A 66 -9.70 11.90 -5.89
CA MET A 66 -8.77 11.95 -4.75
C MET A 66 -9.40 11.41 -3.45
N GLN A 67 -10.56 10.78 -3.49
CA GLN A 67 -11.27 10.32 -2.28
C GLN A 67 -10.47 9.29 -1.47
N GLN A 68 -9.62 8.51 -2.13
CA GLN A 68 -8.75 7.53 -1.49
C GLN A 68 -7.28 8.01 -1.35
N ALA A 69 -7.01 9.25 -1.66
CA ALA A 69 -5.72 9.88 -1.43
C ALA A 69 -5.69 10.50 -0.03
N ASN A 70 -5.29 9.72 0.97
CA ASN A 70 -5.18 10.16 2.36
C ASN A 70 -3.85 10.89 2.58
N GLY A 71 -3.76 12.14 2.13
CA GLY A 71 -2.51 12.89 2.11
C GLY A 71 -1.51 12.32 1.08
N LEU A 72 -0.76 13.20 0.45
CA LEU A 72 0.26 12.84 -0.53
C LEU A 72 1.64 12.92 0.14
N LEU A 73 1.90 12.01 1.05
CA LEU A 73 3.14 11.98 1.82
C LEU A 73 4.28 11.32 1.03
N LEU A 74 5.47 11.89 1.10
CA LEU A 74 6.68 11.31 0.50
C LEU A 74 6.92 9.89 1.01
N GLY A 75 7.27 8.99 0.11
CA GLY A 75 7.50 7.58 0.43
C GLY A 75 6.24 6.73 0.57
N SER A 76 5.03 7.33 0.56
CA SER A 76 3.79 6.55 0.63
C SER A 76 3.62 5.67 -0.60
N PRO A 77 3.26 4.39 -0.43
CA PRO A 77 2.73 3.60 -1.52
C PRO A 77 1.51 4.28 -2.15
N VAL A 78 1.45 4.26 -3.45
CA VAL A 78 0.40 4.92 -4.23
C VAL A 78 0.05 4.09 -5.46
N THR A 79 -1.23 4.08 -5.80
CA THR A 79 -1.74 3.56 -7.07
C THR A 79 -2.41 4.70 -7.82
N VAL A 80 -1.99 4.92 -9.05
CA VAL A 80 -2.56 5.94 -9.94
C VAL A 80 -3.21 5.27 -11.13
N GLU A 81 -4.49 5.51 -11.32
CA GLU A 81 -5.22 5.09 -12.50
C GLU A 81 -5.11 6.17 -13.58
N TYR A 82 -4.81 5.75 -14.80
CA TYR A 82 -4.61 6.64 -15.96
C TYR A 82 -5.05 5.95 -17.25
N ARG A 83 -5.07 6.69 -18.37
CA ARG A 83 -5.31 6.16 -19.72
C ARG A 83 -4.19 6.54 -20.68
N GLY A 84 -4.05 5.73 -21.73
CA GLY A 84 -3.11 5.99 -22.80
C GLY A 84 -1.66 5.68 -22.42
N LYS A 85 -0.74 6.46 -22.98
CA LYS A 85 0.69 6.31 -22.73
C LYS A 85 1.14 7.24 -21.62
N LEU A 86 2.10 6.76 -20.83
CA LEU A 86 2.76 7.59 -19.82
C LEU A 86 3.64 8.63 -20.47
N THR A 87 3.45 9.86 -20.05
CA THR A 87 4.26 11.05 -20.43
C THR A 87 4.68 11.79 -19.17
N ASP A 88 5.39 12.91 -19.30
CA ASP A 88 5.78 13.74 -18.15
C ASP A 88 4.61 14.54 -17.53
N ALA A 89 3.43 14.45 -18.11
CA ALA A 89 2.23 15.16 -17.66
C ALA A 89 0.95 14.36 -17.96
N THR A 90 0.96 13.06 -17.69
CA THR A 90 -0.21 12.20 -17.87
C THR A 90 -1.29 12.58 -16.87
N PRO A 91 -2.54 12.82 -17.29
CA PRO A 91 -3.63 13.05 -16.36
C PRO A 91 -3.93 11.81 -15.53
N ALA A 92 -3.95 11.95 -14.20
CA ALA A 92 -4.45 10.92 -13.32
C ALA A 92 -5.99 10.91 -13.37
N LEU A 93 -6.59 9.72 -13.39
CA LEU A 93 -8.02 9.53 -13.24
C LEU A 93 -8.41 9.35 -11.76
N LYS A 94 -7.59 8.60 -11.04
CA LYS A 94 -7.79 8.30 -9.63
C LYS A 94 -6.45 8.10 -8.95
N VAL A 95 -6.36 8.58 -7.73
CA VAL A 95 -5.19 8.38 -6.86
C VAL A 95 -5.63 7.70 -5.57
N ALA A 96 -4.97 6.61 -5.21
CA ALA A 96 -5.17 5.91 -3.94
C ALA A 96 -3.84 5.74 -3.22
N THR A 97 -3.78 6.18 -1.96
CA THR A 97 -2.61 6.04 -1.09
C THR A 97 -2.84 4.96 -0.05
N ASN A 98 -1.80 4.62 0.70
CA ASN A 98 -1.89 3.63 1.78
C ASN A 98 -2.37 4.29 3.07
N PRO A 99 -3.54 3.90 3.62
CA PRO A 99 -4.07 4.50 4.85
C PRO A 99 -3.18 4.28 6.07
N THR A 100 -2.54 3.12 6.18
CA THR A 100 -1.64 2.81 7.31
C THR A 100 -0.42 3.73 7.30
N TYR A 101 0.15 4.00 6.13
CA TYR A 101 1.27 4.92 5.99
C TYR A 101 0.89 6.33 6.47
N TYR A 102 -0.23 6.83 6.03
CA TYR A 102 -0.74 8.15 6.44
C TYR A 102 -0.98 8.21 7.95
N GLN A 103 -1.59 7.19 8.53
CA GLN A 103 -1.85 7.12 9.97
C GLN A 103 -0.56 7.02 10.79
N ALA A 104 0.45 6.31 10.28
CA ALA A 104 1.69 6.04 11.01
C ALA A 104 2.56 7.29 11.20
N VAL A 105 2.65 8.15 10.19
CA VAL A 105 3.51 9.35 10.23
C VAL A 105 3.06 10.32 11.31
N GLY A 106 3.94 10.61 12.26
CA GLY A 106 3.70 11.52 13.38
C GLY A 106 4.43 11.08 14.63
N SER A 107 4.16 11.78 15.74
CA SER A 107 4.73 11.50 17.06
C SER A 107 3.78 10.66 17.90
N TRP A 108 4.31 9.61 18.50
CA TRP A 108 3.60 8.63 19.30
C TRP A 108 4.25 8.53 20.66
N THR A 109 3.53 8.88 21.73
CA THR A 109 4.11 8.94 23.05
C THR A 109 3.20 8.39 24.13
N GLN A 110 3.81 8.10 25.27
CA GLN A 110 3.17 7.83 26.55
C GLN A 110 3.94 8.52 27.67
N PRO A 111 3.36 8.69 28.86
CA PRO A 111 4.12 9.10 30.03
C PRO A 111 5.27 8.12 30.30
N ASN A 112 6.44 8.64 30.65
CA ASN A 112 7.56 7.80 31.05
C ASN A 112 7.21 7.08 32.36
N PRO A 113 7.39 5.75 32.48
CA PRO A 113 7.03 4.99 33.70
C PRO A 113 7.81 5.40 34.94
N ILE A 114 9.01 5.95 34.79
CA ILE A 114 9.87 6.38 35.89
C ILE A 114 9.59 7.84 36.29
N ASP A 115 9.41 8.71 35.30
CA ASP A 115 9.10 10.13 35.49
C ASP A 115 7.93 10.54 34.59
N PRO A 116 6.69 10.45 35.10
CA PRO A 116 5.49 10.68 34.27
C PRO A 116 5.35 12.11 33.72
N VAL A 117 6.12 13.05 34.20
CA VAL A 117 6.17 14.41 33.61
C VAL A 117 6.84 14.40 32.24
N GLN A 118 7.73 13.45 32.02
CA GLN A 118 8.41 13.26 30.74
C GLN A 118 7.62 12.30 29.84
N ARG A 119 7.83 12.46 28.53
CA ARG A 119 7.22 11.61 27.52
C ARG A 119 8.27 10.67 26.94
N GLN A 120 7.84 9.46 26.59
CA GLN A 120 8.64 8.52 25.82
C GLN A 120 7.83 7.96 24.66
N GLY A 121 8.51 7.59 23.61
CA GLY A 121 7.88 7.01 22.44
C GLY A 121 8.73 7.07 21.19
N VAL A 122 8.08 7.28 20.06
CA VAL A 122 8.73 7.29 18.75
C VAL A 122 8.11 8.34 17.84
N GLU A 123 8.93 9.00 17.06
CA GLU A 123 8.53 9.83 15.94
C GLU A 123 8.71 9.02 14.65
N LEU A 124 7.63 8.84 13.89
CA LEU A 124 7.65 8.21 12.58
C LEU A 124 7.57 9.29 11.51
N GLN A 125 8.62 9.38 10.73
CA GLN A 125 8.74 10.38 9.67
C GLN A 125 8.50 9.74 8.30
N VAL A 126 8.24 10.58 7.31
CA VAL A 126 8.15 10.15 5.90
C VAL A 126 9.43 9.44 5.47
N GLU A 127 9.33 8.64 4.41
CA GLU A 127 10.46 7.88 3.83
C GLU A 127 11.05 6.83 4.78
N GLY A 128 10.26 6.38 5.77
CA GLY A 128 10.63 5.27 6.65
C GLY A 128 11.64 5.62 7.74
N VAL A 129 11.83 6.89 8.07
CA VAL A 129 12.71 7.31 9.17
C VAL A 129 11.95 7.25 10.49
N ALA A 130 12.57 6.68 11.51
CA ALA A 130 12.06 6.68 12.87
C ALA A 130 13.09 7.28 13.85
N ARG A 131 12.60 7.90 14.90
CA ARG A 131 13.43 8.43 15.99
C ARG A 131 12.78 8.15 17.32
N SER A 132 13.56 7.68 18.29
CA SER A 132 13.10 7.51 19.66
C SER A 132 12.91 8.85 20.34
N ILE A 133 11.90 8.94 21.20
CA ILE A 133 11.60 10.08 22.05
C ILE A 133 11.79 9.64 23.50
N GLY A 134 12.68 10.29 24.25
CA GLY A 134 12.84 10.08 25.69
C GLY A 134 13.24 8.67 26.12
N MET A 135 13.84 7.88 25.24
CA MET A 135 14.34 6.53 25.52
C MET A 135 15.85 6.47 25.35
N ALA A 136 16.58 6.22 26.44
CA ALA A 136 18.03 6.24 26.43
C ALA A 136 18.65 4.98 25.82
N THR A 137 18.00 3.83 26.00
CA THR A 137 18.57 2.51 25.69
C THR A 137 17.92 1.83 24.47
N LEU A 138 16.84 2.39 23.96
CA LEU A 138 16.16 1.88 22.77
C LEU A 138 16.13 2.98 21.71
N ARG A 139 16.88 2.79 20.64
CA ARG A 139 17.00 3.75 19.54
C ARG A 139 16.39 3.21 18.28
N PHE A 140 15.22 3.71 17.92
CA PHE A 140 14.64 3.45 16.61
C PHE A 140 15.34 4.31 15.55
N SER A 141 15.50 3.77 14.37
CA SER A 141 16.14 4.43 13.22
C SER A 141 15.30 4.39 11.96
N ALA A 142 14.46 3.37 11.81
CA ALA A 142 13.64 3.16 10.64
C ALA A 142 12.31 2.51 10.98
N TRP A 143 11.35 2.67 10.09
CA TRP A 143 10.09 1.95 10.14
C TRP A 143 9.62 1.60 8.74
N GLU A 144 8.81 0.57 8.63
CA GLU A 144 8.26 0.12 7.36
C GLU A 144 6.85 -0.43 7.54
N LEU A 145 6.08 -0.41 6.46
CA LEU A 145 4.80 -1.09 6.40
C LEU A 145 5.00 -2.60 6.38
N THR A 146 4.05 -3.33 6.93
CA THR A 146 3.91 -4.77 6.75
C THR A 146 2.87 -5.07 5.67
N THR A 147 2.66 -6.33 5.37
CA THR A 147 1.58 -6.76 4.46
C THR A 147 0.19 -6.66 5.09
N GLN A 148 0.12 -6.46 6.40
CA GLN A 148 -1.13 -6.41 7.16
C GLN A 148 -1.56 -4.96 7.40
N PRO A 149 -2.79 -4.55 7.03
CA PRO A 149 -3.30 -3.21 7.32
C PRO A 149 -3.24 -2.87 8.81
N GLY A 150 -2.83 -1.64 9.14
CA GLY A 150 -2.67 -1.18 10.51
C GLY A 150 -1.41 -1.66 11.21
N HIS A 151 -0.59 -2.49 10.59
CA HIS A 151 0.65 -3.02 11.17
C HIS A 151 1.88 -2.36 10.56
N ILE A 152 2.83 -2.00 11.41
CA ILE A 152 4.13 -1.46 11.02
C ILE A 152 5.25 -2.26 11.70
N LEU A 153 6.45 -2.16 11.15
CA LEU A 153 7.65 -2.71 11.74
C LEU A 153 8.62 -1.58 12.08
N LEU A 154 9.04 -1.51 13.34
CA LEU A 154 10.07 -0.61 13.82
C LEU A 154 11.41 -1.33 13.86
N LEU A 155 12.44 -0.64 13.40
CA LEU A 155 13.82 -1.12 13.37
C LEU A 155 14.70 -0.20 14.19
N GLY A 156 15.63 -0.75 14.92
CA GLY A 156 16.54 0.02 15.74
C GLY A 156 17.57 -0.82 16.46
N GLU A 157 18.13 -0.28 17.51
CA GLU A 157 19.12 -0.90 18.34
C GLU A 157 18.79 -0.72 19.82
N SER A 158 19.06 -1.73 20.61
CA SER A 158 18.97 -1.68 22.06
C SER A 158 20.37 -1.66 22.67
N GLU A 159 20.65 -0.67 23.47
CA GLU A 159 21.90 -0.57 24.25
C GLU A 159 21.67 -1.20 25.62
N GLY A 160 22.30 -2.35 25.84
CA GLY A 160 22.35 -3.00 27.14
C GLY A 160 23.76 -2.99 27.71
N SER A 161 24.07 -3.92 28.62
CA SER A 161 25.37 -4.06 29.25
C SER A 161 26.46 -4.67 28.34
N GLY A 162 26.21 -4.78 27.04
CA GLY A 162 27.11 -5.33 26.04
C GLY A 162 27.09 -4.53 24.74
N ALA A 163 27.45 -5.19 23.60
CA ALA A 163 27.32 -4.58 22.30
C ALA A 163 25.84 -4.27 21.97
N PRO A 164 25.54 -3.20 21.20
CA PRO A 164 24.21 -2.91 20.75
C PRO A 164 23.59 -4.12 20.03
N ALA A 165 22.35 -4.45 20.37
CA ALA A 165 21.59 -5.52 19.74
C ALA A 165 20.54 -4.95 18.78
N GLU A 166 20.43 -5.52 17.60
CA GLU A 166 19.37 -5.17 16.63
C GLU A 166 18.00 -5.45 17.24
N VAL A 167 17.08 -4.52 17.06
CA VAL A 167 15.70 -4.62 17.51
C VAL A 167 14.75 -4.51 16.32
N ARG A 168 13.79 -5.42 16.29
CA ARG A 168 12.66 -5.41 15.35
C ARG A 168 11.39 -5.53 16.16
N MET A 169 10.56 -4.52 16.12
CA MET A 169 9.29 -4.48 16.87
C MET A 169 8.13 -4.27 15.93
N GLU A 170 7.15 -5.15 15.98
CA GLU A 170 5.89 -4.95 15.31
C GLU A 170 5.01 -4.01 16.12
N GLY A 171 4.40 -3.03 15.46
CA GLY A 171 3.45 -2.12 16.04
C GLY A 171 2.08 -2.25 15.38
N VAL A 172 1.03 -2.12 16.18
CA VAL A 172 -0.36 -2.16 15.71
C VAL A 172 -1.01 -0.80 15.95
N ILE A 173 -1.45 -0.15 14.87
CA ILE A 173 -2.19 1.10 14.92
C ILE A 173 -3.68 0.79 15.03
N SER A 174 -4.33 1.37 16.03
CA SER A 174 -5.76 1.22 16.27
C SER A 174 -6.40 2.57 16.59
N ALA A 175 -7.66 2.73 16.25
CA ALA A 175 -8.47 3.86 16.71
C ALA A 175 -9.22 3.45 17.99
N LYS A 176 -9.07 4.24 19.05
CA LYS A 176 -9.76 4.04 20.32
C LYS A 176 -10.22 5.39 20.87
N ASP A 177 -11.52 5.51 21.15
CA ASP A 177 -12.12 6.72 21.73
C ASP A 177 -11.78 8.02 20.98
N GLY A 178 -11.73 7.96 19.65
CA GLY A 178 -11.38 9.09 18.79
C GLY A 178 -9.87 9.39 18.67
N HIS A 179 -9.03 8.60 19.35
CA HIS A 179 -7.57 8.73 19.30
C HIS A 179 -6.94 7.55 18.59
N LEU A 180 -5.83 7.78 17.88
CA LEU A 180 -4.99 6.73 17.35
C LEU A 180 -4.01 6.26 18.41
N THR A 181 -3.88 4.95 18.55
CA THR A 181 -2.90 4.30 19.42
C THR A 181 -1.95 3.45 18.61
N LEU A 182 -0.72 3.33 19.06
CA LEU A 182 0.31 2.44 18.53
C LEU A 182 0.75 1.49 19.65
N ASP A 183 0.38 0.24 19.54
CA ASP A 183 0.74 -0.80 20.49
C ASP A 183 2.02 -1.51 20.02
N LEU A 184 3.10 -1.35 20.77
CA LEU A 184 4.39 -2.00 20.52
C LEU A 184 4.60 -3.25 21.40
N GLY A 185 3.60 -3.65 22.18
CA GLY A 185 3.71 -4.73 23.15
C GLY A 185 4.46 -4.33 24.44
N ASP A 186 4.57 -5.25 25.38
CA ASP A 186 5.31 -5.10 26.65
C ASP A 186 4.95 -3.84 27.46
N GLY A 187 3.67 -3.44 27.42
CA GLY A 187 3.19 -2.24 28.12
C GLY A 187 3.49 -0.92 27.42
N MET A 188 4.02 -0.96 26.21
CA MET A 188 4.28 0.24 25.42
C MET A 188 3.10 0.52 24.48
N LEU A 189 2.09 1.17 25.03
CA LEU A 189 0.91 1.64 24.30
C LEU A 189 1.01 3.15 24.13
N LEU A 190 1.35 3.58 22.95
CA LEU A 190 1.56 4.98 22.60
C LEU A 190 0.30 5.60 22.04
N THR A 191 0.11 6.88 22.29
CA THR A 191 -0.96 7.69 21.71
C THR A 191 -0.38 8.69 20.74
N ARG A 192 -1.04 8.88 19.60
CA ARG A 192 -0.64 9.90 18.64
C ARG A 192 -0.81 11.29 19.23
N GLU A 193 0.23 12.10 19.15
CA GLU A 193 0.15 13.52 19.52
C GLU A 193 -0.60 14.29 18.40
N GLU A 194 -1.51 15.14 18.82
CA GLU A 194 -2.16 16.10 17.93
C GLU A 194 -1.21 17.31 17.73
N GLU A 195 -1.05 17.73 16.49
CA GLU A 195 -0.30 18.93 16.13
C GLU A 195 -1.10 20.21 16.40
#